data_fa8679e7a36a485fcd3dfd08737c96e2
#
_entry.id   fa8679e7a36a485fcd3dfd08737c96e2
#
_cell.length_a   1.000
_cell.length_b   1.000
_cell.length_c   1.000
_cell.angle_alpha   90.00
_cell.angle_beta   90.00
_cell.angle_gamma   90.00
#
_symmetry.space_group_name_H-M   'P 1'
#
loop_
_entity.id
_entity.type
_entity.pdbx_description
1 polymer ?
#
loop_
_entity_poly.entity_id
_entity_poly.type
_entity_poly.pdbx_seq_one_letter_code
_entity_poly.pdbx_strand_id
1 'polypeptide(L)'
;MKKPLKILHTSDTHLGDPYGHSSSEKSFKNVLDAVDSTQSNFLLIVGDVFDNERVSDECLQFFISQISRTNIPIIILPGNHDLMHSNSVYKRSVFSDSPKNLYIFKNPEGEEIQFTEYGISFWGKAMQEHSPQFQPMTNISFKNTDYWKVALAHGQFEDEKINSGRSSLIFPNHIAESGCDYVALGHWDSFTNVSQKNIPAYYSGCPTKLSNQKTGMVSIITMDPSDGVSHKRFALKS
;
A
#
# COMPACT_ATOMS: atom_id res chain seq x y z
N MET A 1 -6.03 -10.80 -19.98
CA MET A 1 -5.49 -9.67 -20.77
C MET A 1 -5.63 -8.38 -19.95
N LYS A 2 -4.65 -7.47 -20.03
CA LYS A 2 -4.65 -6.15 -19.41
C LYS A 2 -5.87 -5.34 -19.83
N LYS A 3 -6.50 -4.62 -18.89
CA LYS A 3 -7.62 -3.69 -19.13
C LYS A 3 -7.27 -2.30 -18.61
N PRO A 4 -7.85 -1.23 -19.13
CA PRO A 4 -7.73 0.10 -18.55
C PRO A 4 -8.28 0.10 -17.13
N LEU A 5 -7.51 0.65 -16.18
CA LEU A 5 -7.94 0.75 -14.78
C LEU A 5 -7.21 1.88 -14.04
N LYS A 6 -7.73 2.22 -12.88
CA LYS A 6 -7.20 3.26 -12.03
C LYS A 6 -7.06 2.75 -10.61
N ILE A 7 -5.90 2.99 -10.00
CA ILE A 7 -5.57 2.61 -8.63
C ILE A 7 -5.36 3.86 -7.80
N LEU A 8 -6.02 3.95 -6.65
CA LEU A 8 -5.65 4.90 -5.60
C LEU A 8 -4.63 4.18 -4.69
N HIS A 9 -3.43 4.74 -4.58
CA HIS A 9 -2.37 4.22 -3.74
C HIS A 9 -2.07 5.20 -2.61
N THR A 10 -2.15 4.70 -1.38
CA THR A 10 -1.75 5.37 -0.13
C THR A 10 -0.99 4.41 0.76
N SER A 11 -0.33 4.93 1.79
CA SER A 11 0.39 4.17 2.83
C SER A 11 0.44 4.99 4.12
N ASP A 12 0.93 4.41 5.19
CA ASP A 12 1.32 5.13 6.39
C ASP A 12 0.16 6.00 6.94
N THR A 13 -1.03 5.39 7.06
CA THR A 13 -2.24 6.08 7.55
C THR A 13 -2.24 6.27 9.06
N HIS A 14 -1.50 5.43 9.80
CA HIS A 14 -1.29 5.50 11.24
C HIS A 14 -2.56 5.77 12.06
N LEU A 15 -3.63 5.02 11.75
CA LEU A 15 -4.86 5.11 12.53
C LEU A 15 -4.59 4.75 14.00
N GLY A 16 -5.06 5.60 14.89
CA GLY A 16 -4.84 5.44 16.32
C GLY A 16 -3.61 6.18 16.89
N ASP A 17 -2.83 6.87 16.05
CA ASP A 17 -1.75 7.77 16.51
C ASP A 17 -2.33 9.10 17.03
N PRO A 18 -2.20 9.40 18.34
CA PRO A 18 -2.72 10.64 18.88
C PRO A 18 -1.76 11.83 18.73
N TYR A 19 -0.50 11.62 18.32
CA TYR A 19 0.56 12.61 18.34
C TYR A 19 1.02 13.03 16.94
N GLY A 20 1.64 12.12 16.19
CA GLY A 20 2.21 12.41 14.88
C GLY A 20 1.15 12.57 13.80
N HIS A 21 0.14 11.71 13.83
CA HIS A 21 -0.94 11.64 12.85
C HIS A 21 -2.33 11.90 13.51
N SER A 22 -2.43 12.90 14.37
CA SER A 22 -3.65 13.19 15.15
C SER A 22 -4.92 13.44 14.32
N SER A 23 -4.79 13.69 13.02
CA SER A 23 -5.90 13.81 12.06
C SER A 23 -6.07 12.57 11.17
N SER A 24 -5.45 11.42 11.51
CA SER A 24 -5.44 10.21 10.69
C SER A 24 -6.85 9.72 10.33
N GLU A 25 -7.80 9.73 11.27
CA GLU A 25 -9.19 9.34 10.98
C GLU A 25 -9.85 10.25 9.94
N LYS A 26 -9.68 11.59 10.05
CA LYS A 26 -10.19 12.54 9.06
C LYS A 26 -9.53 12.29 7.71
N SER A 27 -8.23 12.11 7.70
CA SER A 27 -7.46 11.84 6.49
C SER A 27 -7.90 10.53 5.83
N PHE A 28 -8.14 9.50 6.61
CA PHE A 28 -8.62 8.22 6.09
C PHE A 28 -10.04 8.31 5.49
N LYS A 29 -10.95 9.07 6.12
CA LYS A 29 -12.26 9.39 5.50
C LYS A 29 -12.09 10.05 4.13
N ASN A 30 -11.17 11.02 4.03
CA ASN A 30 -10.89 11.70 2.78
C ASN A 30 -10.26 10.78 1.72
N VAL A 31 -9.50 9.76 2.12
CA VAL A 31 -9.00 8.72 1.20
C VAL A 31 -10.17 7.98 0.56
N LEU A 32 -11.17 7.54 1.37
CA LEU A 32 -12.36 6.86 0.84
C LEU A 32 -13.19 7.78 -0.07
N ASP A 33 -13.33 9.07 0.29
CA ASP A 33 -13.99 10.06 -0.58
C ASP A 33 -13.23 10.26 -1.91
N ALA A 34 -11.90 10.16 -1.87
CA ALA A 34 -11.07 10.25 -3.07
C ALA A 34 -11.23 9.02 -3.97
N VAL A 35 -11.45 7.82 -3.43
CA VAL A 35 -11.79 6.62 -4.21
C VAL A 35 -12.98 6.90 -5.15
N ASP A 36 -14.06 7.43 -4.59
CA ASP A 36 -15.28 7.73 -5.35
C ASP A 36 -15.05 8.87 -6.37
N SER A 37 -14.44 9.98 -5.92
CA SER A 37 -14.24 11.16 -6.77
C SER A 37 -13.27 10.94 -7.93
N THR A 38 -12.34 10.00 -7.78
CA THR A 38 -11.39 9.62 -8.84
C THR A 38 -11.87 8.45 -9.68
N GLN A 39 -12.98 7.80 -9.29
CA GLN A 39 -13.49 6.58 -9.91
C GLN A 39 -12.41 5.49 -9.98
N SER A 40 -11.70 5.28 -8.86
CA SER A 40 -10.66 4.26 -8.77
C SER A 40 -11.28 2.85 -8.74
N ASN A 41 -10.62 1.90 -9.40
CA ASN A 41 -11.02 0.49 -9.43
C ASN A 41 -10.47 -0.29 -8.24
N PHE A 42 -9.37 0.20 -7.63
CA PHE A 42 -8.69 -0.40 -6.50
C PHE A 42 -8.21 0.67 -5.52
N LEU A 43 -8.22 0.31 -4.22
CA LEU A 43 -7.51 1.05 -3.17
C LEU A 43 -6.36 0.18 -2.66
N LEU A 44 -5.13 0.67 -2.75
CA LEU A 44 -3.95 0.06 -2.12
C LEU A 44 -3.58 0.85 -0.88
N ILE A 45 -3.41 0.15 0.25
CA ILE A 45 -2.85 0.71 1.49
C ILE A 45 -1.58 -0.08 1.80
N VAL A 46 -0.43 0.53 1.54
CA VAL A 46 0.86 -0.16 1.51
C VAL A 46 1.60 0.02 2.82
N GLY A 47 1.12 -0.69 3.84
CA GLY A 47 1.68 -0.75 5.20
C GLY A 47 1.26 0.40 6.11
N ASP A 48 1.45 0.15 7.39
CA ASP A 48 1.23 1.08 8.49
C ASP A 48 -0.17 1.71 8.46
N VAL A 49 -1.20 0.83 8.31
CA VAL A 49 -2.62 1.23 8.42
C VAL A 49 -2.89 1.72 9.82
N PHE A 50 -2.38 0.99 10.82
CA PHE A 50 -2.51 1.30 12.23
C PHE A 50 -1.15 1.72 12.80
N ASP A 51 -1.19 2.63 13.77
CA ASP A 51 0.03 3.15 14.42
C ASP A 51 0.79 2.07 15.21
N ASN A 52 0.07 1.13 15.78
CA ASN A 52 0.65 0.00 16.49
C ASN A 52 -0.40 -1.11 16.68
N GLU A 53 0.05 -2.27 17.15
CA GLU A 53 -0.82 -3.45 17.36
C GLU A 53 -1.82 -3.33 18.53
N ARG A 54 -1.64 -2.33 19.41
CA ARG A 54 -2.46 -2.09 20.60
C ARG A 54 -3.54 -1.05 20.39
N VAL A 55 -3.80 -0.64 19.14
CA VAL A 55 -4.93 0.25 18.84
C VAL A 55 -6.23 -0.31 19.38
N SER A 56 -7.14 0.57 19.80
CA SER A 56 -8.40 0.17 20.42
C SER A 56 -9.35 -0.52 19.44
N ASP A 57 -10.33 -1.27 19.97
CA ASP A 57 -11.37 -1.89 19.13
C ASP A 57 -12.23 -0.83 18.44
N GLU A 58 -12.43 0.33 19.05
CA GLU A 58 -13.13 1.47 18.43
C GLU A 58 -12.39 1.96 17.18
N CYS A 59 -11.05 2.03 17.23
CA CYS A 59 -10.23 2.37 16.06
C CYS A 59 -10.39 1.34 14.94
N LEU A 60 -10.40 0.05 15.27
CA LEU A 60 -10.63 -1.01 14.29
C LEU A 60 -12.05 -0.98 13.72
N GLN A 61 -13.06 -0.76 14.56
CA GLN A 61 -14.46 -0.60 14.12
C GLN A 61 -14.62 0.62 13.21
N PHE A 62 -13.94 1.74 13.54
CA PHE A 62 -13.88 2.90 12.67
C PHE A 62 -13.30 2.51 11.29
N PHE A 63 -12.14 1.84 11.25
CA PHE A 63 -11.53 1.39 10.00
C PHE A 63 -12.50 0.53 9.18
N ILE A 64 -13.10 -0.53 9.79
CA ILE A 64 -14.07 -1.41 9.12
C ILE A 64 -15.28 -0.62 8.60
N SER A 65 -15.80 0.33 9.39
CA SER A 65 -16.92 1.17 8.98
C SER A 65 -16.58 2.02 7.74
N GLN A 66 -15.35 2.55 7.68
CA GLN A 66 -14.93 3.36 6.53
C GLN A 66 -14.74 2.52 5.26
N ILE A 67 -14.04 1.39 5.34
CA ILE A 67 -13.82 0.53 4.17
C ILE A 67 -15.12 -0.08 3.64
N SER A 68 -16.14 -0.24 4.49
CA SER A 68 -17.47 -0.71 4.09
C SER A 68 -18.27 0.31 3.25
N ARG A 69 -17.78 1.55 3.10
CA ARG A 69 -18.41 2.59 2.28
C ARG A 69 -18.22 2.36 0.78
N THR A 70 -17.30 1.50 0.40
CA THR A 70 -16.99 1.22 -1.01
C THR A 70 -17.05 -0.27 -1.32
N ASN A 71 -17.38 -0.60 -2.57
CA ASN A 71 -17.41 -1.99 -3.06
C ASN A 71 -16.17 -2.37 -3.89
N ILE A 72 -15.26 -1.41 -4.16
CA ILE A 72 -14.04 -1.76 -4.89
C ILE A 72 -13.11 -2.61 -4.03
N PRO A 73 -12.26 -3.46 -4.62
CA PRO A 73 -11.25 -4.19 -3.86
C PRO A 73 -10.30 -3.25 -3.14
N ILE A 74 -10.11 -3.51 -1.84
CA ILE A 74 -9.14 -2.84 -0.96
C ILE A 74 -8.06 -3.84 -0.64
N ILE A 75 -6.81 -3.50 -0.95
CA ILE A 75 -5.67 -4.39 -0.81
C ILE A 75 -4.71 -3.78 0.19
N ILE A 76 -4.44 -4.51 1.27
CA ILE A 76 -3.54 -4.11 2.34
C ILE A 76 -2.29 -4.98 2.32
N LEU A 77 -1.14 -4.34 2.36
CA LEU A 77 0.11 -4.97 2.74
C LEU A 77 0.45 -4.52 4.17
N PRO A 78 0.64 -5.41 5.14
CA PRO A 78 1.10 -5.03 6.49
C PRO A 78 2.49 -4.38 6.47
N GLY A 79 2.66 -3.32 7.28
CA GLY A 79 3.93 -2.63 7.48
C GLY A 79 4.62 -3.00 8.79
N ASN A 80 5.53 -2.14 9.25
CA ASN A 80 6.29 -2.40 10.49
C ASN A 80 5.57 -1.99 11.76
N HIS A 81 4.53 -1.15 11.68
CA HIS A 81 3.68 -0.81 12.82
C HIS A 81 2.53 -1.80 13.03
N ASP A 82 2.11 -2.49 11.98
CA ASP A 82 0.96 -3.40 11.98
C ASP A 82 1.31 -4.79 11.41
N LEU A 83 2.36 -5.39 11.94
CA LEU A 83 2.96 -6.66 11.51
C LEU A 83 1.95 -7.83 11.39
N MET A 84 2.19 -8.75 10.46
CA MET A 84 1.38 -9.96 10.26
C MET A 84 1.92 -11.18 11.04
N HIS A 85 2.24 -11.02 12.30
CA HIS A 85 2.67 -12.14 13.18
C HIS A 85 1.48 -12.83 13.89
N SER A 86 1.76 -13.69 14.89
CA SER A 86 0.73 -14.47 15.59
C SER A 86 -0.33 -13.59 16.28
N ASN A 87 0.06 -12.45 16.85
CA ASN A 87 -0.80 -11.51 17.59
C ASN A 87 -1.16 -10.27 16.77
N SER A 88 -1.07 -10.34 15.43
CA SER A 88 -1.36 -9.23 14.53
C SER A 88 -2.73 -8.59 14.79
N VAL A 89 -2.80 -7.28 14.67
CA VAL A 89 -4.04 -6.50 14.71
C VAL A 89 -5.09 -7.06 13.73
N TYR A 90 -4.68 -7.53 12.56
CA TYR A 90 -5.53 -8.11 11.52
C TYR A 90 -6.15 -9.47 11.89
N LYS A 91 -5.71 -10.10 12.99
CA LYS A 91 -6.26 -11.36 13.52
C LYS A 91 -7.25 -11.16 14.66
N ARG A 92 -7.49 -9.92 15.08
CA ARG A 92 -8.48 -9.61 16.13
C ARG A 92 -9.90 -9.88 15.62
N SER A 93 -10.80 -10.24 16.53
CA SER A 93 -12.20 -10.63 16.22
C SER A 93 -12.98 -9.59 15.43
N VAL A 94 -12.68 -8.32 15.58
CA VAL A 94 -13.28 -7.22 14.80
C VAL A 94 -13.14 -7.43 13.29
N PHE A 95 -12.05 -8.06 12.83
CA PHE A 95 -11.84 -8.36 11.41
C PHE A 95 -12.70 -9.53 10.88
N SER A 96 -13.39 -10.28 11.77
CA SER A 96 -14.32 -11.33 11.33
C SER A 96 -15.53 -10.77 10.55
N ASP A 97 -15.89 -9.51 10.82
CA ASP A 97 -16.99 -8.80 10.17
C ASP A 97 -16.52 -7.91 9.00
N SER A 98 -15.29 -8.11 8.54
CA SER A 98 -14.72 -7.32 7.43
C SER A 98 -15.52 -7.53 6.14
N PRO A 99 -15.68 -6.49 5.31
CA PRO A 99 -16.35 -6.62 4.02
C PRO A 99 -15.57 -7.56 3.09
N LYS A 100 -16.28 -8.27 2.21
CA LYS A 100 -15.71 -9.29 1.31
C LYS A 100 -14.73 -8.73 0.28
N ASN A 101 -14.71 -7.43 0.07
CA ASN A 101 -13.79 -6.73 -0.83
C ASN A 101 -12.47 -6.33 -0.16
N LEU A 102 -12.24 -6.70 1.11
CA LEU A 102 -10.98 -6.50 1.81
C LEU A 102 -10.03 -7.69 1.58
N TYR A 103 -8.83 -7.43 1.08
CA TYR A 103 -7.77 -8.39 0.84
C TYR A 103 -6.53 -7.95 1.60
N ILE A 104 -5.99 -8.82 2.46
CA ILE A 104 -4.80 -8.55 3.27
C ILE A 104 -3.76 -9.61 2.95
N PHE A 105 -2.56 -9.20 2.57
CA PHE A 105 -1.42 -10.09 2.41
C PHE A 105 -1.03 -10.74 3.74
N LYS A 106 -0.80 -12.05 3.73
CA LYS A 106 -0.54 -12.84 4.95
C LYS A 106 0.74 -13.66 4.89
N ASN A 107 1.24 -13.95 3.68
CA ASN A 107 2.38 -14.82 3.50
C ASN A 107 3.71 -14.03 3.55
N PRO A 108 4.63 -14.33 4.51
CA PRO A 108 5.93 -13.66 4.59
C PRO A 108 6.91 -14.08 3.48
N GLU A 109 6.62 -15.17 2.78
CA GLU A 109 7.41 -15.59 1.61
C GLU A 109 6.96 -14.92 0.30
N GLY A 110 5.82 -14.24 0.35
CA GLY A 110 5.17 -13.60 -0.78
C GLY A 110 3.99 -14.41 -1.31
N GLU A 111 3.00 -13.70 -1.78
CA GLU A 111 1.80 -14.27 -2.39
C GLU A 111 1.24 -13.36 -3.47
N GLU A 112 0.44 -13.94 -4.35
CA GLU A 112 -0.24 -13.25 -5.44
C GLU A 112 -1.75 -13.25 -5.24
N ILE A 113 -2.36 -12.07 -5.39
CA ILE A 113 -3.82 -11.89 -5.42
C ILE A 113 -4.23 -11.47 -6.84
N GLN A 114 -5.05 -12.28 -7.51
CA GLN A 114 -5.47 -12.06 -8.90
C GLN A 114 -6.90 -11.56 -9.01
N PHE A 115 -7.12 -10.56 -9.88
CA PHE A 115 -8.43 -10.09 -10.28
C PHE A 115 -8.60 -10.27 -11.79
N THR A 116 -9.12 -11.45 -12.16
CA THR A 116 -9.28 -11.86 -13.55
C THR A 116 -10.17 -10.92 -14.35
N GLU A 117 -11.23 -10.39 -13.72
CA GLU A 117 -12.15 -9.45 -14.35
C GLU A 117 -11.50 -8.13 -14.76
N TYR A 118 -10.44 -7.70 -14.04
CA TYR A 118 -9.66 -6.49 -14.32
C TYR A 118 -8.38 -6.77 -15.10
N GLY A 119 -7.99 -8.04 -15.24
CA GLY A 119 -6.72 -8.41 -15.87
C GLY A 119 -5.50 -7.89 -15.11
N ILE A 120 -5.51 -7.99 -13.79
CA ILE A 120 -4.46 -7.51 -12.90
C ILE A 120 -4.14 -8.52 -11.81
N SER A 121 -2.86 -8.57 -11.43
CA SER A 121 -2.33 -9.32 -10.30
C SER A 121 -1.54 -8.39 -9.38
N PHE A 122 -1.75 -8.56 -8.09
CA PHE A 122 -0.99 -7.90 -7.03
C PHE A 122 -0.13 -8.92 -6.33
N TRP A 123 1.13 -8.57 -6.06
CA TRP A 123 2.06 -9.40 -5.32
C TRP A 123 2.58 -8.63 -4.12
N GLY A 124 2.76 -9.31 -2.98
CA GLY A 124 3.33 -8.71 -1.78
C GLY A 124 3.82 -9.74 -0.78
N LYS A 125 4.77 -9.36 0.06
CA LYS A 125 5.24 -10.09 1.23
C LYS A 125 4.72 -9.45 2.50
N ALA A 126 3.95 -10.21 3.30
CA ALA A 126 3.50 -9.73 4.59
C ALA A 126 4.67 -9.63 5.58
N MET A 127 4.88 -8.45 6.15
CA MET A 127 5.93 -8.25 7.16
C MET A 127 5.50 -8.91 8.46
N GLN A 128 6.27 -9.93 8.93
CA GLN A 128 6.06 -10.58 10.23
C GLN A 128 6.97 -10.01 11.32
N GLU A 129 8.12 -9.48 10.93
CA GLU A 129 9.07 -8.79 11.79
C GLU A 129 9.80 -7.70 11.00
N HIS A 130 10.11 -6.61 11.66
CA HIS A 130 10.92 -5.54 11.09
C HIS A 130 12.40 -5.84 11.36
N SER A 131 13.02 -6.60 10.48
CA SER A 131 14.41 -7.06 10.62
C SER A 131 15.24 -6.82 9.35
N PRO A 132 16.58 -6.75 9.47
CA PRO A 132 17.47 -6.63 8.31
C PRO A 132 17.39 -7.83 7.35
N GLN A 133 16.91 -8.99 7.82
CA GLN A 133 16.77 -10.19 7.01
C GLN A 133 15.50 -10.16 6.14
N PHE A 134 14.49 -9.41 6.54
CA PHE A 134 13.28 -9.26 5.74
C PHE A 134 13.54 -8.35 4.54
N GLN A 135 13.46 -8.92 3.34
CA GLN A 135 13.61 -8.21 2.07
C GLN A 135 12.29 -8.19 1.33
N PRO A 136 11.56 -7.06 1.33
CA PRO A 136 10.17 -7.02 0.87
C PRO A 136 9.99 -7.22 -0.64
N MET A 137 11.05 -7.04 -1.45
CA MET A 137 11.01 -7.09 -2.92
C MET A 137 11.74 -8.29 -3.53
N THR A 138 12.00 -9.35 -2.74
CA THR A 138 12.65 -10.56 -3.26
C THR A 138 11.65 -11.67 -3.57
N ASN A 139 11.98 -12.53 -4.56
CA ASN A 139 11.18 -13.69 -4.99
C ASN A 139 9.81 -13.33 -5.59
N ILE A 140 9.69 -12.16 -6.23
CA ILE A 140 8.48 -11.76 -6.93
C ILE A 140 8.14 -12.77 -8.01
N SER A 141 6.90 -13.27 -8.02
CA SER A 141 6.41 -14.23 -8.98
C SER A 141 4.95 -14.00 -9.34
N PHE A 142 4.65 -14.00 -10.63
CA PHE A 142 3.30 -13.88 -11.17
C PHE A 142 2.93 -15.09 -12.03
N LYS A 143 1.75 -15.66 -11.78
CA LYS A 143 1.25 -16.83 -12.51
C LYS A 143 0.81 -16.49 -13.93
N ASN A 144 0.17 -15.33 -14.10
CA ASN A 144 -0.35 -14.90 -15.39
C ASN A 144 0.46 -13.72 -15.94
N THR A 145 1.14 -13.95 -17.07
CA THR A 145 2.00 -12.93 -17.71
C THR A 145 1.22 -11.89 -18.52
N ASP A 146 -0.05 -12.17 -18.86
CA ASP A 146 -0.91 -11.30 -19.68
C ASP A 146 -1.65 -10.23 -18.84
N TYR A 147 -1.51 -10.28 -17.52
CA TYR A 147 -2.14 -9.33 -16.61
C TYR A 147 -1.20 -8.16 -16.28
N TRP A 148 -1.77 -7.06 -15.80
CA TRP A 148 -1.00 -6.06 -15.10
C TRP A 148 -0.35 -6.68 -13.86
N LYS A 149 0.92 -6.38 -13.65
CA LYS A 149 1.74 -6.89 -12.55
C LYS A 149 2.10 -5.75 -11.63
N VAL A 150 1.52 -5.75 -10.44
CA VAL A 150 1.77 -4.72 -9.43
C VAL A 150 2.37 -5.37 -8.18
N ALA A 151 3.58 -4.96 -7.80
CA ALA A 151 4.15 -5.36 -6.52
C ALA A 151 3.88 -4.30 -5.45
N LEU A 152 3.54 -4.75 -4.25
CA LEU A 152 3.46 -3.93 -3.05
C LEU A 152 4.64 -4.27 -2.15
N ALA A 153 5.30 -3.25 -1.61
CA ALA A 153 6.38 -3.44 -0.65
C ALA A 153 6.41 -2.31 0.38
N HIS A 154 6.66 -2.67 1.64
CA HIS A 154 6.82 -1.71 2.72
C HIS A 154 8.23 -1.82 3.28
N GLY A 155 9.03 -0.75 3.20
CA GLY A 155 10.41 -0.74 3.63
C GLY A 155 11.23 0.43 3.12
N GLN A 156 12.51 0.43 3.51
CA GLN A 156 13.46 1.50 3.25
C GLN A 156 14.14 1.33 1.90
N PHE A 157 13.94 2.28 0.97
CA PHE A 157 14.74 2.32 -0.26
C PHE A 157 16.13 2.89 0.01
N GLU A 158 17.17 2.20 -0.44
CA GLU A 158 18.55 2.61 -0.32
C GLU A 158 19.36 2.26 -1.56
N ASP A 159 20.39 3.08 -1.82
CA ASP A 159 21.46 2.72 -2.78
C ASP A 159 22.29 1.57 -2.19
N GLU A 160 22.55 0.51 -2.95
CA GLU A 160 23.36 -0.64 -2.54
C GLU A 160 24.77 -0.28 -2.03
N LYS A 161 25.26 0.89 -2.35
CA LYS A 161 26.55 1.41 -1.89
C LYS A 161 26.55 1.88 -0.43
N ILE A 162 25.37 2.03 0.16
CA ILE A 162 25.20 2.53 1.53
C ILE A 162 24.78 1.35 2.42
N ASN A 163 25.64 0.97 3.37
CA ASN A 163 25.24 0.04 4.43
C ASN A 163 24.76 0.85 5.64
N SER A 164 23.48 1.16 5.66
CA SER A 164 22.86 1.94 6.74
C SER A 164 22.56 1.16 8.00
N GLY A 165 22.62 -0.17 7.95
CA GLY A 165 22.18 -1.07 9.04
C GLY A 165 20.66 -1.03 9.28
N ARG A 166 19.87 -0.48 8.36
CA ARG A 166 18.41 -0.43 8.46
C ARG A 166 17.76 -1.76 8.11
N SER A 167 16.49 -1.89 8.47
CA SER A 167 15.67 -3.09 8.22
C SER A 167 14.84 -2.94 6.95
N SER A 168 14.37 -4.07 6.41
CA SER A 168 13.41 -4.14 5.29
C SER A 168 13.87 -3.35 4.07
N LEU A 169 15.13 -3.56 3.65
CA LEU A 169 15.76 -2.78 2.58
C LEU A 169 15.21 -3.13 1.20
N ILE A 170 15.02 -2.10 0.39
CA ILE A 170 14.65 -2.15 -1.02
C ILE A 170 15.77 -1.48 -1.82
N PHE A 171 16.36 -2.20 -2.78
CA PHE A 171 17.44 -1.70 -3.60
C PHE A 171 16.99 -1.40 -5.04
N PRO A 172 17.72 -0.55 -5.79
CA PRO A 172 17.40 -0.23 -7.19
C PRO A 172 17.22 -1.46 -8.09
N ASN A 173 18.07 -2.47 -7.93
CA ASN A 173 17.97 -3.72 -8.70
C ASN A 173 16.69 -4.52 -8.38
N HIS A 174 16.20 -4.49 -7.14
CA HIS A 174 14.93 -5.15 -6.76
C HIS A 174 13.75 -4.60 -7.58
N ILE A 175 13.73 -3.30 -7.86
CA ILE A 175 12.71 -2.68 -8.71
C ILE A 175 13.00 -2.97 -10.18
N ALA A 176 14.25 -2.71 -10.63
CA ALA A 176 14.66 -2.83 -12.03
C ALA A 176 14.47 -4.23 -12.63
N GLU A 177 14.52 -5.28 -11.81
CA GLU A 177 14.46 -6.69 -12.18
C GLU A 177 13.15 -7.38 -11.76
N SER A 178 12.22 -6.64 -11.12
CA SER A 178 10.97 -7.18 -10.62
C SER A 178 10.04 -7.74 -11.70
N GLY A 179 10.18 -7.28 -12.95
CA GLY A 179 9.26 -7.60 -14.04
C GLY A 179 7.84 -7.05 -13.84
N CYS A 180 7.67 -6.08 -12.94
CA CYS A 180 6.40 -5.42 -12.67
C CYS A 180 6.08 -4.32 -13.69
N ASP A 181 4.79 -4.01 -13.85
CA ASP A 181 4.35 -2.82 -14.55
C ASP A 181 4.32 -1.59 -13.61
N TYR A 182 4.18 -1.85 -12.29
CA TYR A 182 4.17 -0.82 -11.24
C TYR A 182 4.62 -1.41 -9.90
N VAL A 183 5.33 -0.60 -9.10
CA VAL A 183 5.70 -0.91 -7.71
C VAL A 183 5.12 0.14 -6.77
N ALA A 184 4.24 -0.29 -5.88
CA ALA A 184 3.62 0.52 -4.85
C ALA A 184 4.41 0.39 -3.54
N LEU A 185 4.95 1.49 -3.02
CA LEU A 185 5.81 1.51 -1.83
C LEU A 185 5.17 2.30 -0.67
N GLY A 186 5.39 1.82 0.55
CA GLY A 186 5.09 2.50 1.81
C GLY A 186 6.29 2.50 2.75
N HIS A 187 6.21 3.19 3.87
CA HIS A 187 7.21 3.42 4.91
C HIS A 187 7.70 4.88 4.98
N TRP A 188 7.56 5.65 3.92
CA TRP A 188 7.95 7.06 3.91
C TRP A 188 6.71 7.96 3.87
N ASP A 189 6.59 8.86 4.84
CA ASP A 189 5.49 9.85 4.91
C ASP A 189 5.46 10.82 3.74
N SER A 190 6.59 11.01 3.09
CA SER A 190 6.72 11.92 1.95
C SER A 190 6.68 11.16 0.62
N PHE A 191 5.93 11.72 -0.34
CA PHE A 191 5.97 11.20 -1.70
C PHE A 191 7.41 11.19 -2.25
N THR A 192 7.82 10.03 -2.77
CA THR A 192 9.13 9.90 -3.40
C THR A 192 9.04 9.00 -4.64
N ASN A 193 9.64 9.47 -5.72
CA ASN A 193 9.81 8.68 -6.95
C ASN A 193 11.15 7.95 -6.89
N VAL A 194 11.10 6.62 -6.89
CA VAL A 194 12.26 5.72 -6.92
C VAL A 194 12.21 4.77 -8.12
N SER A 195 11.55 5.18 -9.19
CA SER A 195 11.43 4.40 -10.43
C SER A 195 12.79 3.99 -10.97
N GLN A 196 12.89 2.76 -11.49
CA GLN A 196 14.12 2.19 -12.01
C GLN A 196 13.88 1.65 -13.43
N LYS A 197 14.77 1.99 -14.36
CA LYS A 197 14.61 1.66 -15.78
C LYS A 197 13.22 2.14 -16.28
N ASN A 198 12.41 1.20 -16.74
CA ASN A 198 11.06 1.46 -17.25
C ASN A 198 9.96 1.10 -16.25
N ILE A 199 10.32 0.80 -14.99
CA ILE A 199 9.37 0.40 -13.96
C ILE A 199 9.07 1.59 -13.04
N PRO A 200 7.85 2.16 -13.10
CA PRO A 200 7.41 3.17 -12.17
C PRO A 200 7.34 2.60 -10.75
N ALA A 201 7.93 3.30 -9.79
CA ALA A 201 7.94 2.93 -8.38
C ALA A 201 7.83 4.17 -7.49
N TYR A 202 6.81 4.21 -6.64
CA TYR A 202 6.53 5.39 -5.83
C TYR A 202 6.23 5.03 -4.38
N TYR A 203 6.83 5.77 -3.45
CA TYR A 203 6.25 5.97 -2.13
C TYR A 203 5.09 6.97 -2.28
N SER A 204 3.88 6.57 -1.90
CA SER A 204 2.72 7.46 -1.99
C SER A 204 2.80 8.63 -1.01
N GLY A 205 3.50 8.44 0.09
CA GLY A 205 3.44 9.26 1.27
C GLY A 205 2.16 9.03 2.08
N CYS A 206 2.14 9.52 3.30
CA CYS A 206 0.96 9.42 4.16
C CYS A 206 -0.16 10.37 3.66
N PRO A 207 -1.43 10.02 3.88
CA PRO A 207 -2.57 10.87 3.50
C PRO A 207 -2.79 12.02 4.50
N THR A 208 -2.15 11.97 5.66
CA THR A 208 -2.21 13.03 6.67
C THR A 208 -1.39 14.23 6.22
N LYS A 209 -1.92 15.42 6.42
CA LYS A 209 -1.21 16.66 6.08
C LYS A 209 0.05 16.80 6.91
N LEU A 210 1.21 16.83 6.28
CA LEU A 210 2.49 17.13 6.90
C LEU A 210 2.65 18.66 7.08
N SER A 211 3.54 19.07 7.99
CA SER A 211 3.75 20.48 8.36
C SER A 211 4.09 21.40 7.18
N ASN A 212 4.75 20.86 6.15
CA ASN A 212 5.15 21.60 4.94
C ASN A 212 4.15 21.51 3.79
N GLN A 213 2.98 20.89 3.99
CA GLN A 213 1.96 20.68 2.98
C GLN A 213 0.71 21.51 3.26
N LYS A 214 -0.05 21.85 2.20
CA LYS A 214 -1.35 22.53 2.32
C LYS A 214 -2.46 21.57 2.71
N THR A 215 -2.40 20.33 2.22
CA THR A 215 -3.37 19.26 2.44
C THR A 215 -2.69 17.89 2.36
N GLY A 216 -3.35 16.84 2.84
CA GLY A 216 -2.96 15.47 2.60
C GLY A 216 -3.02 15.11 1.11
N MET A 217 -2.24 14.12 0.70
CA MET A 217 -2.12 13.72 -0.70
C MET A 217 -2.15 12.20 -0.82
N VAL A 218 -2.67 11.70 -1.95
CA VAL A 218 -2.56 10.31 -2.37
C VAL A 218 -2.03 10.22 -3.80
N SER A 219 -1.67 9.03 -4.24
CA SER A 219 -1.22 8.77 -5.60
C SER A 219 -2.32 8.10 -6.42
N ILE A 220 -2.60 8.60 -7.62
CA ILE A 220 -3.48 7.96 -8.58
C ILE A 220 -2.61 7.38 -9.69
N ILE A 221 -2.73 6.08 -9.88
CA ILE A 221 -2.04 5.33 -10.91
C ILE A 221 -3.06 4.94 -11.97
N THR A 222 -2.85 5.41 -13.19
CA THR A 222 -3.67 5.00 -14.34
C THR A 222 -2.87 3.99 -15.15
N MET A 223 -3.46 2.84 -15.42
CA MET A 223 -2.88 1.77 -16.20
C MET A 223 -3.73 1.57 -17.47
N ASP A 224 -3.14 1.82 -18.63
CA ASP A 224 -3.80 1.70 -19.93
C ASP A 224 -2.96 0.81 -20.86
N PRO A 225 -3.54 -0.22 -21.52
CA PRO A 225 -2.78 -1.13 -22.38
C PRO A 225 -2.07 -0.45 -23.56
N SER A 226 -2.56 0.71 -24.02
CA SER A 226 -1.95 1.48 -25.10
C SER A 226 -0.92 2.49 -24.60
N ASP A 227 -1.17 3.13 -23.46
CA ASP A 227 -0.37 4.26 -22.96
C ASP A 227 0.59 3.87 -21.83
N GLY A 228 0.42 2.62 -21.29
CA GLY A 228 1.23 2.12 -20.17
C GLY A 228 0.73 2.62 -18.82
N VAL A 229 1.68 2.88 -17.91
CA VAL A 229 1.41 3.31 -16.55
C VAL A 229 1.74 4.78 -16.37
N SER A 230 0.79 5.55 -15.88
CA SER A 230 0.98 6.97 -15.53
C SER A 230 0.61 7.26 -14.08
N HIS A 231 1.17 8.33 -13.52
CA HIS A 231 1.02 8.73 -12.13
C HIS A 231 0.58 10.17 -12.01
N LYS A 232 -0.31 10.44 -11.05
CA LYS A 232 -0.72 11.79 -10.67
C LYS A 232 -0.91 11.89 -9.16
N ARG A 233 -0.40 12.96 -8.55
CA ARG A 233 -0.72 13.31 -7.16
C ARG A 233 -2.13 13.89 -7.10
N PHE A 234 -2.90 13.45 -6.11
CA PHE A 234 -4.26 13.93 -5.87
C PHE A 234 -4.37 14.52 -4.46
N ALA A 235 -4.81 15.78 -4.40
CA ALA A 235 -5.01 16.48 -3.14
C ALA A 235 -6.31 16.02 -2.46
N LEU A 236 -6.21 15.62 -1.21
CA LEU A 236 -7.37 15.31 -0.38
C LEU A 236 -8.09 16.60 0.04
N LYS A 237 -9.37 16.48 0.38
CA LYS A 237 -10.13 17.60 0.95
C LYS A 237 -9.50 18.05 2.28
N SER A 238 -9.51 19.34 2.55
CA SER A 238 -8.97 19.95 3.78
C SER A 238 -9.89 19.73 4.98
#